data_6d7c088e92f2de7b3b0ad51d24207a68
#
_entry.id   6d7c088e92f2de7b3b0ad51d24207a68
#
_cell.length_a   1.000
_cell.length_b   1.000
_cell.length_c   1.000
_cell.angle_alpha   90.00
_cell.angle_beta   90.00
_cell.angle_gamma   90.00
#
_symmetry.space_group_name_H-M   'P 1'
#
loop_
_entity.id
_entity.type
_entity.pdbx_description
1 polymer ?
#
loop_
_entity_poly.entity_id
_entity_poly.type
_entity_poly.pdbx_seq_one_letter_code
_entity_poly.pdbx_strand_id
1 'polypeptide(L)'
;MAISTLEDLLIHELRDLYSAEKQLIRALPKMAKSASSDAFREGFELHLEETQGQVERLDKIFEILGKSSRGPKCEAMAGLVEEGKTLMEEDADPNVLDAGLICAAQKVEHYEIAS
;
A
#
# COMPACT_ATOMS: atom_id res chain seq x y z
N MET A 1 -2.61 -15.20 -18.20
CA MET A 1 -1.88 -14.28 -19.11
C MET A 1 -0.48 -14.83 -19.33
N ALA A 2 -0.06 -14.89 -20.60
CA ALA A 2 1.30 -15.31 -20.91
C ALA A 2 2.28 -14.13 -20.72
N ILE A 3 3.39 -14.39 -20.07
CA ILE A 3 4.47 -13.42 -19.91
C ILE A 3 5.65 -13.92 -20.74
N SER A 4 5.82 -13.36 -21.95
CA SER A 4 6.82 -13.82 -22.91
C SER A 4 7.94 -12.83 -23.14
N THR A 5 7.74 -11.56 -22.77
CA THR A 5 8.70 -10.48 -22.99
C THR A 5 8.93 -9.70 -21.70
N LEU A 6 9.99 -8.90 -21.69
CA LEU A 6 10.24 -7.97 -20.57
C LEU A 6 9.13 -6.93 -20.46
N GLU A 7 8.53 -6.51 -21.57
CA GLU A 7 7.40 -5.60 -21.55
C GLU A 7 6.19 -6.24 -20.86
N ASP A 8 5.89 -7.51 -21.17
CA ASP A 8 4.82 -8.25 -20.49
C ASP A 8 5.07 -8.31 -18.99
N LEU A 9 6.31 -8.59 -18.59
CA LEU A 9 6.67 -8.65 -17.18
C LEU A 9 6.52 -7.29 -16.51
N LEU A 10 6.97 -6.22 -17.18
CA LEU A 10 6.82 -4.86 -16.66
C LEU A 10 5.36 -4.53 -16.41
N ILE A 11 4.49 -4.82 -17.38
CA ILE A 11 3.04 -4.55 -17.25
C ILE A 11 2.46 -5.38 -16.11
N HIS A 12 2.86 -6.64 -15.97
CA HIS A 12 2.43 -7.50 -14.88
C HIS A 12 2.79 -6.89 -13.52
N GLU A 13 4.05 -6.46 -13.36
CA GLU A 13 4.53 -5.86 -12.12
C GLU A 13 3.88 -4.50 -11.83
N LEU A 14 3.65 -3.69 -12.87
CA LEU A 14 2.96 -2.40 -12.71
C LEU A 14 1.51 -2.61 -12.25
N ARG A 15 0.83 -3.62 -12.76
CA ARG A 15 -0.53 -3.97 -12.32
C ARG A 15 -0.55 -4.43 -10.88
N ASP A 16 0.44 -5.21 -10.48
CA ASP A 16 0.58 -5.65 -9.09
C ASP A 16 0.79 -4.44 -8.17
N LEU A 17 1.70 -3.55 -8.54
CA LEU A 17 1.97 -2.34 -7.79
C LEU A 17 0.73 -1.43 -7.73
N TYR A 18 0.00 -1.30 -8.82
CA TYR A 18 -1.24 -0.51 -8.85
C TYR A 18 -2.26 -1.05 -7.84
N SER A 19 -2.46 -2.37 -7.81
CA SER A 19 -3.33 -3.01 -6.84
C SER A 19 -2.85 -2.75 -5.42
N ALA A 20 -1.54 -2.89 -5.16
CA ALA A 20 -0.95 -2.65 -3.85
C ALA A 20 -1.21 -1.22 -3.37
N GLU A 21 -0.95 -0.23 -4.22
CA GLU A 21 -1.14 1.18 -3.87
C GLU A 21 -2.62 1.51 -3.64
N LYS A 22 -3.53 0.97 -4.44
CA LYS A 22 -4.96 1.17 -4.24
C LYS A 22 -5.46 0.56 -2.93
N GLN A 23 -4.92 -0.58 -2.54
CA GLN A 23 -5.23 -1.20 -1.23
C GLN A 23 -4.73 -0.32 -0.10
N LEU A 24 -3.53 0.24 -0.24
CA LEU A 24 -2.92 1.09 0.78
C LEU A 24 -3.71 2.39 0.97
N ILE A 25 -4.22 2.98 -0.10
CA ILE A 25 -5.08 4.17 -0.02
C ILE A 25 -6.29 3.91 0.87
N ARG A 26 -6.84 2.70 0.82
CA ARG A 26 -7.98 2.33 1.67
C ARG A 26 -7.58 2.03 3.11
N ALA A 27 -6.36 1.52 3.33
CA ALA A 27 -5.89 1.11 4.65
C ALA A 27 -5.34 2.28 5.48
N LEU A 28 -4.63 3.21 4.87
CA LEU A 28 -3.94 4.30 5.59
C LEU A 28 -4.88 5.19 6.43
N PRO A 29 -6.08 5.58 5.97
CA PRO A 29 -6.98 6.35 6.82
C PRO A 29 -7.36 5.64 8.12
N LYS A 30 -7.51 4.32 8.07
CA LYS A 30 -7.84 3.52 9.26
C LYS A 30 -6.66 3.47 10.23
N MET A 31 -5.45 3.37 9.71
CA MET A 31 -4.23 3.40 10.52
C MET A 31 -4.06 4.77 11.19
N ALA A 32 -4.32 5.84 10.47
CA ALA A 32 -4.27 7.20 11.01
C ALA A 32 -5.25 7.36 12.17
N LYS A 33 -6.47 6.84 12.02
CA LYS A 33 -7.48 6.90 13.09
C LYS A 33 -7.09 6.08 14.32
N SER A 34 -6.36 4.99 14.13
CA SER A 34 -5.95 4.10 15.21
C SER A 34 -4.73 4.59 15.97
N ALA A 35 -3.96 5.52 15.38
CA ALA A 35 -2.77 6.07 16.03
C ALA A 35 -3.18 7.02 17.16
N SER A 36 -2.53 6.88 18.32
CA SER A 36 -2.79 7.76 19.47
C SER A 36 -1.91 9.01 19.43
N SER A 37 -0.71 8.93 18.84
CA SER A 37 0.20 10.06 18.70
C SER A 37 -0.19 10.92 17.50
N ASP A 38 -0.26 12.24 17.69
CA ASP A 38 -0.54 13.17 16.59
C ASP A 38 0.54 13.10 15.52
N ALA A 39 1.82 12.95 15.93
CA ALA A 39 2.93 12.82 14.98
C ALA A 39 2.78 11.58 14.10
N PHE A 40 2.38 10.45 14.65
CA PHE A 40 2.17 9.23 13.88
C PHE A 40 0.95 9.35 12.96
N ARG A 41 -0.13 9.98 13.46
CA ARG A 41 -1.31 10.23 12.64
C ARG A 41 -0.97 11.08 11.42
N GLU A 42 -0.22 12.15 11.63
CA GLU A 42 0.24 13.02 10.54
C GLU A 42 1.14 12.28 9.57
N GLY A 43 2.00 11.38 10.08
CA GLY A 43 2.84 10.53 9.25
C GLY A 43 2.03 9.61 8.34
N PHE A 44 0.97 9.00 8.85
CA PHE A 44 0.09 8.16 8.04
C PHE A 44 -0.70 8.99 7.02
N GLU A 45 -1.13 10.19 7.39
CA GLU A 45 -1.83 11.09 6.48
C GLU A 45 -0.92 11.55 5.33
N LEU A 46 0.36 11.85 5.64
CA LEU A 46 1.35 12.20 4.62
C LEU A 46 1.61 11.01 3.69
N HIS A 47 1.75 9.81 4.25
CA HIS A 47 1.95 8.60 3.45
C HIS A 47 0.76 8.36 2.51
N LEU A 48 -0.47 8.63 2.98
CA LEU A 48 -1.66 8.54 2.14
C LEU A 48 -1.58 9.51 0.95
N GLU A 49 -1.22 10.75 1.21
CA GLU A 49 -1.07 11.77 0.18
C GLU A 49 -0.02 11.38 -0.86
N GLU A 50 1.13 10.89 -0.40
CA GLU A 50 2.19 10.40 -1.28
C GLU A 50 1.73 9.21 -2.12
N THR A 51 0.99 8.30 -1.52
CA THR A 51 0.46 7.11 -2.21
C THR A 51 -0.54 7.51 -3.30
N GLN A 52 -1.40 8.49 -3.01
CA GLN A 52 -2.32 9.02 -4.02
C GLN A 52 -1.57 9.61 -5.21
N GLY A 53 -0.48 10.33 -4.96
CA GLY A 53 0.37 10.85 -6.03
C GLY A 53 1.04 9.75 -6.85
N GLN A 54 1.43 8.67 -6.20
CA GLN A 54 2.02 7.51 -6.87
C GLN A 54 0.99 6.81 -7.77
N VAL A 55 -0.26 6.68 -7.33
CA VAL A 55 -1.32 6.11 -8.16
C VAL A 55 -1.57 6.99 -9.40
N GLU A 56 -1.56 8.29 -9.24
CA GLU A 56 -1.70 9.20 -10.39
C GLU A 56 -0.58 9.01 -11.41
N ARG A 57 0.65 8.81 -10.94
CA ARG A 57 1.78 8.52 -11.84
C ARG A 57 1.62 7.18 -12.54
N LEU A 58 1.14 6.16 -11.83
CA LEU A 58 0.85 4.86 -12.44
C LEU A 58 -0.23 4.96 -13.50
N ASP A 59 -1.29 5.74 -13.25
CA ASP A 59 -2.34 5.98 -14.24
C ASP A 59 -1.77 6.58 -15.52
N LYS A 60 -0.85 7.53 -15.40
CA LYS A 60 -0.18 8.13 -16.55
C LYS A 60 0.68 7.11 -17.30
N ILE A 61 1.38 6.26 -16.58
CA ILE A 61 2.22 5.21 -17.18
C ILE A 61 1.35 4.26 -18.00
N PHE A 62 0.22 3.80 -17.45
CA PHE A 62 -0.70 2.92 -18.18
C PHE A 62 -1.29 3.61 -19.41
N GLU A 63 -1.59 4.90 -19.31
CA GLU A 63 -2.06 5.68 -20.45
C GLU A 63 -1.00 5.73 -21.56
N ILE A 64 0.26 6.01 -21.21
CA ILE A 64 1.36 6.05 -22.17
C ILE A 64 1.55 4.69 -22.84
N LEU A 65 1.45 3.60 -22.07
CA LEU A 65 1.59 2.24 -22.59
C LEU A 65 0.38 1.77 -23.40
N GLY A 66 -0.74 2.47 -23.30
CA GLY A 66 -1.98 2.06 -23.94
C GLY A 66 -2.55 0.77 -23.36
N LYS A 67 -2.32 0.52 -22.06
CA LYS A 67 -2.74 -0.70 -21.36
C LYS A 67 -3.65 -0.36 -20.20
N SER A 68 -4.57 -1.29 -19.88
CA SER A 68 -5.43 -1.17 -18.72
C SER A 68 -4.63 -1.43 -17.43
N SER A 69 -4.97 -0.70 -16.36
CA SER A 69 -4.40 -0.93 -15.03
C SER A 69 -5.02 -2.15 -14.33
N ARG A 70 -6.07 -2.73 -14.89
CA ARG A 70 -6.76 -3.90 -14.31
C ARG A 70 -5.86 -5.12 -14.31
N GLY A 71 -5.79 -5.78 -13.16
CA GLY A 71 -5.05 -7.02 -13.02
C GLY A 71 -5.45 -7.74 -11.74
N PRO A 72 -4.80 -8.87 -11.43
CA PRO A 72 -5.06 -9.60 -10.20
C PRO A 72 -4.76 -8.72 -8.98
N LYS A 73 -5.46 -9.03 -7.88
CA LYS A 73 -5.19 -8.38 -6.59
C LYS A 73 -3.79 -8.76 -6.11
N CYS A 74 -3.04 -7.75 -5.63
CA CYS A 74 -1.74 -8.00 -5.00
C CYS A 74 -1.94 -8.72 -3.68
N GLU A 75 -1.61 -9.99 -3.64
CA GLU A 75 -1.78 -10.82 -2.44
C GLU A 75 -0.79 -10.43 -1.34
N ALA A 76 0.41 -10.00 -1.70
CA ALA A 76 1.41 -9.56 -0.72
C ALA A 76 0.91 -8.35 0.06
N MET A 77 0.43 -7.31 -0.63
CA MET A 77 -0.10 -6.12 0.04
C MET A 77 -1.38 -6.46 0.82
N ALA A 78 -2.24 -7.32 0.28
CA ALA A 78 -3.45 -7.75 0.97
C ALA A 78 -3.09 -8.41 2.32
N GLY A 79 -2.06 -9.25 2.34
CA GLY A 79 -1.58 -9.88 3.57
C GLY A 79 -1.02 -8.87 4.57
N LEU A 80 -0.21 -7.93 4.10
CA LEU A 80 0.36 -6.89 4.96
C LEU A 80 -0.73 -5.99 5.57
N VAL A 81 -1.71 -5.61 4.78
CA VAL A 81 -2.84 -4.80 5.24
C VAL A 81 -3.68 -5.58 6.26
N GLU A 82 -3.91 -6.87 6.01
CA GLU A 82 -4.67 -7.73 6.95
C GLU A 82 -3.95 -7.87 8.28
N GLU A 83 -2.62 -8.03 8.27
CA GLU A 83 -1.84 -8.07 9.52
C GLU A 83 -1.97 -6.77 10.31
N GLY A 84 -1.92 -5.63 9.63
CA GLY A 84 -2.12 -4.33 10.26
C GLY A 84 -3.52 -4.20 10.85
N LYS A 85 -4.53 -4.65 10.11
CA LYS A 85 -5.93 -4.65 10.57
C LYS A 85 -6.11 -5.52 11.81
N THR A 86 -5.54 -6.71 11.81
CA THR A 86 -5.59 -7.61 12.97
C THR A 86 -5.00 -6.95 14.20
N LEU A 87 -3.87 -6.26 14.03
CA LEU A 87 -3.23 -5.53 15.11
C LEU A 87 -4.12 -4.40 15.65
N MET A 88 -4.79 -3.67 14.78
CA MET A 88 -5.71 -2.58 15.19
C MET A 88 -6.93 -3.10 15.98
N GLU A 89 -7.29 -4.36 15.77
CA GLU A 89 -8.41 -5.00 16.48
C GLU A 89 -8.00 -5.56 17.84
N GLU A 90 -6.69 -5.63 18.12
CA GLU A 90 -6.21 -6.12 19.41
C GLU A 90 -6.45 -5.11 20.54
N ASP A 91 -6.69 -5.63 21.75
CA ASP A 91 -6.83 -4.83 22.96
C ASP A 91 -5.43 -4.52 23.50
N ALA A 92 -4.81 -3.48 22.99
CA ALA A 92 -3.45 -3.09 23.34
C ALA A 92 -3.41 -1.67 23.87
N ASP A 93 -2.43 -1.38 24.73
CA ASP A 93 -2.20 -0.01 25.19
C ASP A 93 -1.93 0.89 23.99
N PRO A 94 -2.42 2.14 24.00
CA PRO A 94 -2.27 3.04 22.84
C PRO A 94 -0.83 3.22 22.38
N ASN A 95 0.13 3.35 23.29
CA ASN A 95 1.54 3.51 22.93
C ASN A 95 2.12 2.24 22.30
N VAL A 96 1.70 1.07 22.78
CA VAL A 96 2.12 -0.22 22.26
C VAL A 96 1.52 -0.43 20.86
N LEU A 97 0.25 -0.06 20.70
CA LEU A 97 -0.41 -0.11 19.39
C LEU A 97 0.29 0.80 18.38
N ASP A 98 0.67 2.01 18.77
CA ASP A 98 1.41 2.93 17.90
C ASP A 98 2.70 2.30 17.40
N ALA A 99 3.47 1.65 18.29
CA ALA A 99 4.69 0.94 17.92
C ALA A 99 4.40 -0.18 16.92
N GLY A 100 3.33 -0.94 17.14
CA GLY A 100 2.89 -2.00 16.23
C GLY A 100 2.48 -1.47 14.86
N LEU A 101 1.79 -0.32 14.82
CA LEU A 101 1.39 0.32 13.57
C LEU A 101 2.61 0.79 12.78
N ILE A 102 3.67 1.26 13.45
CA ILE A 102 4.93 1.61 12.80
C ILE A 102 5.54 0.37 12.15
N CYS A 103 5.57 -0.75 12.86
CA CYS A 103 6.07 -2.01 12.30
C CYS A 103 5.28 -2.43 11.05
N ALA A 104 3.96 -2.35 11.12
CA ALA A 104 3.10 -2.69 9.98
C ALA A 104 3.36 -1.76 8.80
N ALA A 105 3.50 -0.46 9.05
CA ALA A 105 3.78 0.53 8.02
C ALA A 105 5.14 0.31 7.37
N GLN A 106 6.16 -0.02 8.16
CA GLN A 106 7.50 -0.31 7.61
C GLN A 106 7.51 -1.54 6.72
N LYS A 107 6.75 -2.56 7.06
CA LYS A 107 6.62 -3.75 6.21
C LYS A 107 6.01 -3.39 4.85
N VAL A 108 5.00 -2.55 4.85
CA VAL A 108 4.38 -2.04 3.63
C VAL A 108 5.39 -1.23 2.82
N GLU A 109 6.11 -0.32 3.45
CA GLU A 109 7.11 0.52 2.76
C GLU A 109 8.22 -0.31 2.15
N HIS A 110 8.71 -1.33 2.86
CA HIS A 110 9.76 -2.21 2.34
C HIS A 110 9.26 -3.02 1.14
N TYR A 111 8.00 -3.44 1.15
CA TYR A 111 7.41 -4.08 -0.01
C TYR A 111 7.39 -3.13 -1.21
N GLU A 112 7.00 -1.87 -0.99
CA GLU A 112 6.97 -0.85 -2.03
C GLU A 112 8.37 -0.60 -2.60
N ILE A 113 9.39 -0.55 -1.75
CA ILE A 113 10.79 -0.38 -2.17
C ILE A 113 11.23 -1.55 -3.07
N ALA A 114 10.88 -2.76 -2.69
CA ALA A 114 11.23 -3.96 -3.46
C ALA A 114 10.50 -4.02 -4.80
N SER A 115 9.36 -3.38 -4.88
CA SER A 115 8.54 -3.38 -6.09
C SER A 115 8.92 -2.27 -7.05
#